data_a746772300ecb9afcd164ac334137421
#
_entry.id   a746772300ecb9afcd164ac334137421
#
_cell.length_a   1.000
_cell.length_b   1.000
_cell.length_c   1.000
_cell.angle_alpha   90.00
_cell.angle_beta   90.00
_cell.angle_gamma   90.00
#
_symmetry.space_group_name_H-M   'P 1'
#
loop_
_entity.id
_entity.type
_entity.pdbx_description
1 polymer ?
#
loop_
_entity_poly.entity_id
_entity_poly.type
_entity_poly.pdbx_seq_one_letter_code
_entity_poly.pdbx_strand_id
1 'polypeptide(L)'
;MPSFSTPLSGLNANSQELSVIANNLANLNTVGYKADVTNFQDLFYQQIGTNGAGDPVQVGVGTQISSVSGQFTQGSIEATGVPTDIAIQGQGFITLVKNGLQEYTRAGNLSISTNGSLVTTDGGLVQGFQAVNGVVNPNQTISAISIPAGLTSPPKSTTNVQLTLNLNSGTPIAPSPASQKTGTGILPATVLTAGTLAFTDGVTPFSFTVAAGNTLNSVINAINASPNFTASLSGNSLVITANSGTPITFTTNTLTDAAAESETFVTSGTSTVGTFSTTVAVNDALGAAHVLTFTFTKTAANAWNYSITIPAADVGAVGNPVVLKNGTLSFNGSGQLVTPAANVAGITAAGFADGASNLTFGWQLFGLNGAGLLTQVSGASATSSTLQDGFPSGTLSSFNIDSTGTIEGIFSNGQTVAIAQIALATFSNLQGLLRNGSNDFLPSLASGAANIGQPGTAGRGTITGGSLELSNADIATEFSQLILAERGYEANAKTVTTFDQVTQTAINLKQ
;
A
#
# COMPACT_ATOMS: atom_id res chain seq x y z
N MET A 1 11.50 -63.16 -49.35
CA MET A 1 12.73 -62.42 -49.03
C MET A 1 12.46 -61.65 -47.73
N PRO A 2 13.38 -61.57 -46.79
CA PRO A 2 13.19 -60.73 -45.61
C PRO A 2 12.90 -59.29 -46.01
N SER A 3 11.91 -58.67 -45.40
CA SER A 3 11.51 -57.27 -45.71
C SER A 3 12.42 -56.30 -44.96
N PHE A 4 13.21 -55.52 -45.67
CA PHE A 4 14.02 -54.44 -45.12
C PHE A 4 13.18 -53.28 -44.56
N SER A 5 11.90 -53.20 -44.89
CA SER A 5 11.02 -52.11 -44.52
C SER A 5 10.84 -52.00 -43.01
N THR A 6 10.66 -53.13 -42.32
CA THR A 6 10.43 -53.19 -40.88
C THR A 6 11.61 -52.62 -40.05
N PRO A 7 12.86 -53.10 -40.19
CA PRO A 7 13.97 -52.54 -39.42
C PRO A 7 14.33 -51.13 -39.88
N LEU A 8 14.10 -50.75 -41.15
CA LEU A 8 14.35 -49.42 -41.65
C LEU A 8 13.34 -48.40 -41.04
N SER A 9 12.06 -48.80 -40.91
CA SER A 9 11.05 -47.97 -40.23
C SER A 9 11.41 -47.75 -38.76
N GLY A 10 11.88 -48.82 -38.05
CA GLY A 10 12.37 -48.73 -36.71
C GLY A 10 13.58 -47.83 -36.53
N LEU A 11 14.55 -47.91 -37.47
CA LEU A 11 15.71 -47.00 -37.53
C LEU A 11 15.29 -45.53 -37.63
N ASN A 12 14.39 -45.22 -38.56
CA ASN A 12 13.93 -43.86 -38.77
C ASN A 12 13.16 -43.32 -37.54
N ALA A 13 12.30 -44.14 -36.96
CA ALA A 13 11.52 -43.77 -35.79
C ALA A 13 12.43 -43.50 -34.59
N ASN A 14 13.37 -44.40 -34.29
CA ASN A 14 14.32 -44.22 -33.16
C ASN A 14 15.30 -43.00 -33.44
N SER A 15 15.68 -42.73 -34.69
CA SER A 15 16.47 -41.55 -35.02
C SER A 15 15.73 -40.26 -34.72
N GLN A 16 14.45 -40.18 -35.02
CA GLN A 16 13.61 -39.03 -34.70
C GLN A 16 13.41 -38.87 -33.17
N GLU A 17 13.19 -39.98 -32.44
CA GLU A 17 13.15 -40.00 -30.99
C GLU A 17 14.43 -39.46 -30.36
N LEU A 18 15.60 -39.95 -30.82
CA LEU A 18 16.90 -39.43 -30.39
C LEU A 18 17.03 -37.92 -30.60
N SER A 19 16.51 -37.40 -31.70
CA SER A 19 16.55 -35.96 -32.00
C SER A 19 15.65 -35.18 -30.99
N VAL A 20 14.48 -35.71 -30.64
CA VAL A 20 13.58 -35.07 -29.65
C VAL A 20 14.22 -35.10 -28.26
N ILE A 21 14.77 -36.23 -27.83
CA ILE A 21 15.44 -36.37 -26.52
C ILE A 21 16.66 -35.43 -26.47
N ALA A 22 17.46 -35.36 -27.53
CA ALA A 22 18.58 -34.44 -27.58
C ALA A 22 18.17 -32.97 -27.49
N ASN A 23 17.04 -32.60 -28.09
CA ASN A 23 16.47 -31.27 -27.96
C ASN A 23 15.98 -30.97 -26.52
N ASN A 24 15.29 -31.91 -25.87
CA ASN A 24 14.91 -31.80 -24.47
C ASN A 24 16.13 -31.59 -23.56
N LEU A 25 17.17 -32.42 -23.77
CA LEU A 25 18.41 -32.35 -23.00
C LEU A 25 19.17 -31.04 -23.20
N ALA A 26 19.18 -30.51 -24.42
CA ALA A 26 19.78 -29.22 -24.70
C ALA A 26 19.07 -28.06 -24.02
N ASN A 27 17.76 -28.20 -23.73
CA ASN A 27 16.92 -27.18 -23.14
C ASN A 27 16.61 -27.41 -21.64
N LEU A 28 17.40 -28.20 -20.94
CA LEU A 28 17.24 -28.44 -19.48
C LEU A 28 17.28 -27.15 -18.65
N ASN A 29 18.15 -26.21 -19.03
CA ASN A 29 18.34 -24.94 -18.32
C ASN A 29 17.57 -23.77 -18.95
N THR A 30 16.71 -24.05 -19.93
CA THR A 30 15.92 -23.01 -20.60
C THR A 30 14.67 -22.71 -19.78
N VAL A 31 14.51 -21.44 -19.37
CA VAL A 31 13.37 -20.98 -18.55
C VAL A 31 12.05 -21.22 -19.28
N GLY A 32 11.09 -21.86 -18.60
CA GLY A 32 9.75 -22.11 -19.13
C GLY A 32 9.68 -23.12 -20.27
N TYR A 33 10.78 -23.81 -20.59
CA TYR A 33 10.78 -24.84 -21.62
C TYR A 33 9.84 -25.99 -21.29
N LYS A 34 9.14 -26.49 -22.30
CA LYS A 34 8.26 -27.67 -22.21
C LYS A 34 8.80 -28.80 -23.09
N ALA A 35 9.16 -29.89 -22.45
CA ALA A 35 9.70 -31.07 -23.11
C ALA A 35 8.72 -31.67 -24.13
N ASP A 36 9.24 -32.29 -25.16
CA ASP A 36 8.47 -33.01 -26.14
C ASP A 36 8.60 -34.51 -25.91
N VAL A 37 7.54 -35.26 -26.21
CA VAL A 37 7.49 -36.72 -26.12
C VAL A 37 7.05 -37.26 -27.46
N THR A 38 7.76 -38.31 -27.93
CA THR A 38 7.44 -39.03 -29.14
C THR A 38 6.43 -40.14 -28.86
N ASN A 39 5.39 -40.21 -29.68
CA ASN A 39 4.42 -41.32 -29.63
C ASN A 39 4.59 -42.21 -30.86
N PHE A 40 4.80 -43.49 -30.63
CA PHE A 40 4.94 -44.47 -31.69
C PHE A 40 3.59 -45.09 -32.04
N GLN A 41 3.44 -45.51 -33.29
CA GLN A 41 2.34 -46.35 -33.74
C GLN A 41 2.87 -47.42 -34.69
N ASP A 42 2.21 -48.56 -34.70
CA ASP A 42 2.46 -49.60 -35.68
C ASP A 42 1.97 -49.20 -37.08
N LEU A 43 2.64 -49.70 -38.11
CA LEU A 43 2.19 -49.59 -39.51
C LEU A 43 1.16 -50.68 -39.81
N PHE A 44 0.61 -50.64 -41.02
CA PHE A 44 -0.38 -51.61 -41.45
C PHE A 44 0.13 -53.03 -41.33
N TYR A 45 -0.79 -53.96 -41.05
CA TYR A 45 -0.56 -55.41 -41.11
C TYR A 45 -0.80 -55.90 -42.54
N GLN A 46 0.17 -56.64 -43.06
CA GLN A 46 0.00 -57.31 -44.34
C GLN A 46 -0.61 -58.69 -44.10
N GLN A 47 -1.75 -58.98 -44.73
CA GLN A 47 -2.31 -60.35 -44.72
C GLN A 47 -1.58 -61.20 -45.74
N ILE A 48 -0.93 -62.29 -45.26
CA ILE A 48 -0.14 -63.23 -46.09
C ILE A 48 -0.88 -64.50 -46.42
N GLY A 49 -2.07 -64.70 -45.84
CA GLY A 49 -2.92 -65.87 -46.08
C GLY A 49 -3.96 -66.10 -44.98
N THR A 50 -4.54 -67.26 -44.99
CA THR A 50 -5.41 -67.78 -43.88
C THR A 50 -4.85 -69.13 -43.39
N ASN A 51 -5.04 -69.38 -42.09
CA ASN A 51 -4.65 -70.64 -41.48
C ASN A 51 -5.70 -71.75 -41.86
N GLY A 52 -5.43 -73.00 -41.45
CA GLY A 52 -6.32 -74.11 -41.71
C GLY A 52 -7.73 -74.03 -41.07
N ALA A 53 -7.93 -73.09 -40.15
CA ALA A 53 -9.20 -72.79 -39.50
C ALA A 53 -9.94 -71.59 -40.19
N GLY A 54 -9.29 -70.95 -41.17
CA GLY A 54 -9.87 -69.79 -41.88
C GLY A 54 -9.48 -68.39 -41.28
N ASP A 55 -8.71 -68.35 -40.21
CA ASP A 55 -8.30 -67.11 -39.60
C ASP A 55 -7.22 -66.39 -40.42
N PRO A 56 -7.24 -65.04 -40.52
CA PRO A 56 -6.26 -64.30 -41.29
C PRO A 56 -4.86 -64.36 -40.62
N VAL A 57 -3.85 -64.74 -41.40
CA VAL A 57 -2.41 -64.67 -40.98
C VAL A 57 -1.90 -63.31 -41.44
N GLN A 58 -1.53 -62.47 -40.45
CA GLN A 58 -1.08 -61.12 -40.66
C GLN A 58 0.35 -60.91 -40.17
N VAL A 59 1.12 -60.11 -40.85
CA VAL A 59 2.49 -59.70 -40.47
C VAL A 59 2.57 -58.21 -40.40
N GLY A 60 3.11 -57.69 -39.31
CA GLY A 60 3.38 -56.23 -39.15
C GLY A 60 4.49 -55.74 -40.08
N VAL A 61 4.37 -54.55 -40.63
CA VAL A 61 5.33 -53.97 -41.57
C VAL A 61 6.25 -52.88 -40.96
N GLY A 62 6.15 -52.68 -39.65
CA GLY A 62 7.04 -51.78 -38.90
C GLY A 62 6.32 -50.77 -38.03
N THR A 63 7.02 -49.71 -37.70
CA THR A 63 6.58 -48.63 -36.81
C THR A 63 6.87 -47.25 -37.43
N GLN A 64 6.11 -46.24 -37.00
CA GLN A 64 6.37 -44.83 -37.29
C GLN A 64 6.07 -43.95 -36.09
N ILE A 65 6.58 -42.73 -36.08
CA ILE A 65 6.15 -41.73 -35.10
C ILE A 65 4.78 -41.20 -35.52
N SER A 66 3.80 -41.35 -34.65
CA SER A 66 2.44 -40.86 -34.80
C SER A 66 2.35 -39.35 -34.55
N SER A 67 3.02 -38.90 -33.49
CA SER A 67 3.07 -37.48 -33.10
C SER A 67 4.25 -37.19 -32.19
N VAL A 68 4.70 -35.95 -32.21
CA VAL A 68 5.57 -35.36 -31.19
C VAL A 68 4.68 -34.38 -30.42
N SER A 69 4.47 -34.63 -29.13
CA SER A 69 3.54 -33.83 -28.32
C SER A 69 4.28 -33.15 -27.16
N GLY A 70 3.99 -31.85 -26.98
CA GLY A 70 4.57 -31.08 -25.89
C GLY A 70 3.97 -31.47 -24.53
N GLN A 71 4.80 -31.62 -23.53
CA GLN A 71 4.38 -31.80 -22.14
C GLN A 71 4.21 -30.46 -21.46
N PHE A 72 2.98 -30.01 -21.28
CA PHE A 72 2.66 -28.74 -20.62
C PHE A 72 2.51 -28.85 -19.09
N THR A 73 3.08 -29.90 -18.49
CA THR A 73 3.21 -30.02 -17.03
C THR A 73 4.10 -28.91 -16.49
N GLN A 74 3.83 -28.49 -15.25
CA GLN A 74 4.59 -27.44 -14.59
C GLN A 74 6.02 -27.94 -14.27
N GLY A 75 7.03 -27.10 -14.58
CA GLY A 75 8.39 -27.27 -14.10
C GLY A 75 8.57 -26.80 -12.65
N SER A 76 9.74 -27.04 -12.07
CA SER A 76 10.08 -26.52 -10.76
C SER A 76 10.12 -24.99 -10.78
N ILE A 77 9.61 -24.36 -9.70
CA ILE A 77 9.70 -22.90 -9.54
C ILE A 77 10.89 -22.61 -8.63
N GLU A 78 11.79 -21.74 -9.09
CA GLU A 78 12.95 -21.29 -8.35
C GLU A 78 12.86 -19.79 -8.09
N ALA A 79 13.09 -19.37 -6.82
CA ALA A 79 13.09 -17.97 -6.44
C ALA A 79 14.41 -17.31 -6.85
N THR A 80 14.34 -16.24 -7.64
CA THR A 80 15.50 -15.47 -8.11
C THR A 80 15.71 -14.19 -7.33
N GLY A 81 14.66 -13.66 -6.68
CA GLY A 81 14.67 -12.37 -6.01
C GLY A 81 14.73 -11.17 -6.96
N VAL A 82 14.66 -11.38 -8.28
CA VAL A 82 14.60 -10.30 -9.28
C VAL A 82 13.14 -9.87 -9.45
N PRO A 83 12.77 -8.59 -9.22
CA PRO A 83 11.38 -8.15 -9.23
C PRO A 83 10.65 -8.33 -10.57
N THR A 84 11.39 -8.40 -11.68
CA THR A 84 10.84 -8.60 -13.04
C THR A 84 10.60 -10.06 -13.38
N ASP A 85 11.22 -11.00 -12.65
CA ASP A 85 11.06 -12.42 -12.91
C ASP A 85 9.70 -12.90 -12.40
N ILE A 86 9.03 -13.71 -13.20
CA ILE A 86 7.73 -14.29 -12.84
C ILE A 86 7.66 -15.77 -13.21
N ALA A 87 6.96 -16.53 -12.40
CA ALA A 87 6.58 -17.91 -12.71
C ALA A 87 5.05 -18.04 -12.67
N ILE A 88 4.49 -18.81 -13.58
CA ILE A 88 3.05 -19.13 -13.55
C ILE A 88 2.88 -20.44 -12.77
N GLN A 89 2.09 -20.39 -11.71
CA GLN A 89 1.69 -21.57 -10.96
C GLN A 89 0.32 -22.08 -11.47
N GLY A 90 0.32 -23.18 -12.18
CA GLY A 90 -0.88 -23.73 -12.82
C GLY A 90 -0.90 -23.51 -14.33
N GLN A 91 -2.11 -23.44 -14.91
CA GLN A 91 -2.29 -23.30 -16.36
C GLN A 91 -2.25 -21.84 -16.83
N GLY A 92 -1.75 -21.61 -18.04
CA GLY A 92 -1.75 -20.30 -18.69
C GLY A 92 -0.41 -19.96 -19.33
N PHE A 93 -0.39 -18.89 -20.08
CA PHE A 93 0.78 -18.35 -20.77
C PHE A 93 0.76 -16.83 -20.59
N ILE A 94 1.92 -16.23 -20.47
CA ILE A 94 2.09 -14.79 -20.57
C ILE A 94 1.73 -14.36 -22.00
N THR A 95 0.91 -13.35 -22.13
CA THR A 95 0.54 -12.78 -23.42
C THR A 95 1.53 -11.70 -23.80
N LEU A 96 2.06 -11.77 -25.01
CA LEU A 96 2.99 -10.76 -25.54
C LEU A 96 2.66 -10.39 -26.99
N VAL A 97 3.17 -9.25 -27.42
CA VAL A 97 3.12 -8.79 -28.81
C VAL A 97 4.53 -8.58 -29.30
N LYS A 98 4.88 -9.26 -30.41
CA LYS A 98 6.17 -9.18 -31.06
C LYS A 98 5.97 -8.93 -32.54
N ASN A 99 6.57 -7.88 -33.09
CA ASN A 99 6.41 -7.49 -34.48
C ASN A 99 4.93 -7.35 -34.95
N GLY A 100 4.05 -6.95 -34.04
CA GLY A 100 2.62 -6.81 -34.32
C GLY A 100 1.80 -8.12 -34.24
N LEU A 101 2.44 -9.26 -33.98
CA LEU A 101 1.80 -10.56 -33.76
C LEU A 101 1.65 -10.83 -32.27
N GLN A 102 0.51 -11.40 -31.90
CA GLN A 102 0.26 -11.86 -30.54
C GLN A 102 0.86 -13.26 -30.36
N GLU A 103 1.76 -13.38 -29.40
CA GLU A 103 2.46 -14.60 -29.04
C GLU A 103 2.26 -14.90 -27.56
N TYR A 104 2.63 -16.11 -27.14
CA TYR A 104 2.40 -16.60 -25.80
C TYR A 104 3.61 -17.35 -25.31
N THR A 105 4.02 -17.09 -24.06
CA THR A 105 5.21 -17.72 -23.50
C THR A 105 5.02 -18.20 -22.06
N ARG A 106 5.83 -19.15 -21.64
CA ARG A 106 6.02 -19.54 -20.25
C ARG A 106 7.33 -18.99 -19.67
N ALA A 107 8.18 -18.41 -20.49
CA ALA A 107 9.42 -17.80 -20.05
C ALA A 107 9.13 -16.49 -19.32
N GLY A 108 9.38 -16.49 -18.01
CA GLY A 108 9.08 -15.35 -17.14
C GLY A 108 10.28 -14.48 -16.79
N ASN A 109 11.42 -14.68 -17.43
CA ASN A 109 12.63 -13.86 -17.29
C ASN A 109 12.46 -12.53 -18.05
N LEU A 110 11.69 -11.62 -17.44
CA LEU A 110 11.32 -10.35 -18.03
C LEU A 110 12.33 -9.24 -17.68
N SER A 111 12.32 -8.17 -18.47
CA SER A 111 13.13 -6.98 -18.21
C SER A 111 12.35 -5.71 -18.56
N ILE A 112 12.80 -4.56 -18.03
CA ILE A 112 12.24 -3.26 -18.39
C ILE A 112 13.13 -2.65 -19.45
N SER A 113 12.54 -2.32 -20.60
CA SER A 113 13.24 -1.66 -21.70
C SER A 113 13.48 -0.17 -21.39
N THR A 114 14.31 0.49 -22.20
CA THR A 114 14.66 1.91 -22.03
C THR A 114 13.46 2.85 -22.10
N ASN A 115 12.39 2.45 -22.75
CA ASN A 115 11.13 3.21 -22.82
C ASN A 115 10.14 2.86 -21.69
N GLY A 116 10.56 2.02 -20.73
CA GLY A 116 9.74 1.61 -19.59
C GLY A 116 8.79 0.44 -19.86
N SER A 117 8.81 -0.16 -21.06
CA SER A 117 7.95 -1.32 -21.36
C SER A 117 8.50 -2.59 -20.74
N LEU A 118 7.63 -3.43 -20.20
CA LEU A 118 7.98 -4.76 -19.74
C LEU A 118 8.11 -5.70 -20.94
N VAL A 119 9.28 -6.30 -21.10
CA VAL A 119 9.63 -7.09 -22.29
C VAL A 119 10.26 -8.44 -21.92
N THR A 120 10.11 -9.40 -22.81
CA THR A 120 10.88 -10.66 -22.77
C THR A 120 12.31 -10.43 -23.26
N THR A 121 13.20 -11.39 -23.03
CA THR A 121 14.62 -11.31 -23.45
C THR A 121 14.81 -11.15 -24.95
N ASP A 122 13.85 -11.57 -25.75
CA ASP A 122 13.83 -11.47 -27.23
C ASP A 122 13.02 -10.27 -27.75
N GLY A 123 12.61 -9.36 -26.85
CA GLY A 123 11.95 -8.09 -27.18
C GLY A 123 10.43 -8.12 -27.35
N GLY A 124 9.77 -9.22 -27.00
CA GLY A 124 8.31 -9.31 -26.95
C GLY A 124 7.72 -8.40 -25.88
N LEU A 125 6.75 -7.54 -26.23
CA LEU A 125 6.06 -6.62 -25.31
C LEU A 125 5.02 -7.38 -24.50
N VAL A 126 5.21 -7.50 -23.18
CA VAL A 126 4.26 -8.15 -22.29
C VAL A 126 2.96 -7.36 -22.25
N GLN A 127 1.84 -8.06 -22.41
CA GLN A 127 0.50 -7.48 -22.44
C GLN A 127 -0.22 -7.64 -21.11
N GLY A 128 -1.02 -6.64 -20.76
CA GLY A 128 -1.78 -6.65 -19.54
C GLY A 128 -2.78 -5.51 -19.44
N PHE A 129 -3.32 -5.33 -18.26
CA PHE A 129 -4.27 -4.27 -17.92
C PHE A 129 -3.52 -3.13 -17.24
N GLN A 130 -3.46 -1.97 -17.88
CA GLN A 130 -2.82 -0.80 -17.28
C GLN A 130 -3.72 -0.22 -16.19
N ALA A 131 -3.17 0.12 -15.03
CA ALA A 131 -3.94 0.76 -13.98
C ALA A 131 -4.21 2.24 -14.31
N VAL A 132 -5.40 2.71 -13.94
CA VAL A 132 -5.77 4.13 -14.00
C VAL A 132 -6.02 4.60 -12.56
N ASN A 133 -5.29 5.61 -12.13
CA ASN A 133 -5.35 6.12 -10.75
C ASN A 133 -5.15 5.02 -9.69
N GLY A 134 -4.23 4.09 -9.95
CA GLY A 134 -3.93 3.00 -9.02
C GLY A 134 -4.96 1.86 -8.99
N VAL A 135 -5.93 1.85 -9.91
CA VAL A 135 -6.95 0.81 -10.00
C VAL A 135 -6.84 0.08 -11.34
N VAL A 136 -6.69 -1.23 -11.28
CA VAL A 136 -6.71 -2.10 -12.46
C VAL A 136 -8.15 -2.42 -12.82
N ASN A 137 -8.53 -2.18 -14.09
CA ASN A 137 -9.83 -2.58 -14.62
C ASN A 137 -9.66 -3.76 -15.59
N PRO A 138 -10.09 -4.97 -15.24
CA PRO A 138 -9.91 -6.16 -16.06
C PRO A 138 -10.85 -6.23 -17.29
N ASN A 139 -11.82 -5.33 -17.37
CA ASN A 139 -12.77 -5.27 -18.51
C ASN A 139 -12.27 -4.37 -19.65
N GLN A 140 -11.13 -3.72 -19.48
CA GLN A 140 -10.50 -2.94 -20.56
C GLN A 140 -9.71 -3.85 -21.51
N THR A 141 -9.41 -3.34 -22.71
CA THR A 141 -8.53 -4.03 -23.65
C THR A 141 -7.11 -4.12 -23.09
N ILE A 142 -6.48 -5.27 -23.27
CA ILE A 142 -5.07 -5.43 -22.90
C ILE A 142 -4.18 -4.54 -23.78
N SER A 143 -3.10 -4.06 -23.20
CA SER A 143 -2.08 -3.25 -23.86
C SER A 143 -0.69 -3.62 -23.34
N ALA A 144 0.36 -3.12 -23.99
CA ALA A 144 1.71 -3.30 -23.49
C ALA A 144 1.85 -2.66 -22.10
N ILE A 145 2.38 -3.42 -21.15
CA ILE A 145 2.62 -2.94 -19.79
C ILE A 145 3.79 -1.95 -19.83
N SER A 146 3.55 -0.76 -19.25
CA SER A 146 4.53 0.30 -19.16
C SER A 146 4.79 0.69 -17.70
N ILE A 147 6.07 0.68 -17.32
CA ILE A 147 6.61 1.10 -16.02
C ILE A 147 7.71 2.13 -16.29
N PRO A 148 7.35 3.37 -16.69
CA PRO A 148 8.34 4.35 -17.08
C PRO A 148 9.24 4.74 -15.90
N ALA A 149 10.53 4.90 -16.19
CA ALA A 149 11.46 5.44 -15.19
C ALA A 149 11.03 6.84 -14.77
N GLY A 150 11.03 7.08 -13.46
CA GLY A 150 10.55 8.35 -12.89
C GLY A 150 9.02 8.48 -12.81
N LEU A 151 8.28 7.36 -12.89
CA LEU A 151 6.85 7.37 -12.60
C LEU A 151 6.58 8.03 -11.26
N THR A 152 5.65 8.97 -11.24
CA THR A 152 5.27 9.70 -10.03
C THR A 152 3.87 9.30 -9.58
N SER A 153 3.70 9.11 -8.27
CA SER A 153 2.39 9.07 -7.64
C SER A 153 1.93 10.50 -7.39
N PRO A 154 0.75 10.92 -7.88
CA PRO A 154 0.24 12.25 -7.60
C PRO A 154 0.01 12.43 -6.09
N PRO A 155 0.10 13.66 -5.58
CA PRO A 155 -0.21 13.94 -4.20
C PRO A 155 -1.69 13.73 -3.92
N LYS A 156 -2.01 13.45 -2.65
CA LYS A 156 -3.39 13.38 -2.16
C LYS A 156 -3.55 14.39 -1.03
N SER A 157 -4.49 15.32 -1.20
CA SER A 157 -4.85 16.24 -0.13
C SER A 157 -5.45 15.50 1.06
N THR A 158 -5.16 15.98 2.26
CA THR A 158 -5.72 15.43 3.49
C THR A 158 -7.23 15.67 3.54
N THR A 159 -8.00 14.62 3.75
CA THR A 159 -9.46 14.73 3.93
C THR A 159 -9.89 14.39 5.35
N ASN A 160 -9.08 13.67 6.09
CA ASN A 160 -9.35 13.27 7.46
C ASN A 160 -8.11 13.43 8.33
N VAL A 161 -8.31 13.99 9.51
CA VAL A 161 -7.32 14.11 10.58
C VAL A 161 -7.87 13.42 11.82
N GLN A 162 -7.06 12.60 12.44
CA GLN A 162 -7.39 11.90 13.68
C GLN A 162 -6.33 12.20 14.73
N LEU A 163 -6.77 12.58 15.92
CA LEU A 163 -5.95 12.77 17.11
C LEU A 163 -6.46 11.85 18.22
N THR A 164 -5.57 11.07 18.79
CA THR A 164 -5.85 10.33 20.02
C THR A 164 -5.06 10.98 21.13
N LEU A 165 -5.74 11.57 22.12
CA LEU A 165 -5.08 12.34 23.17
C LEU A 165 -5.84 12.26 24.50
N ASN A 166 -5.11 12.53 25.57
CA ASN A 166 -5.66 12.80 26.90
C ASN A 166 -5.50 14.28 27.25
N LEU A 167 -6.54 14.88 27.80
CA LEU A 167 -6.52 16.19 28.43
C LEU A 167 -6.52 15.99 29.94
N ASN A 168 -5.57 16.59 30.65
CA ASN A 168 -5.47 16.41 32.10
C ASN A 168 -6.67 17.04 32.83
N SER A 169 -7.45 16.20 33.53
CA SER A 169 -8.57 16.67 34.34
C SER A 169 -8.17 17.64 35.48
N GLY A 170 -6.92 17.58 35.92
CA GLY A 170 -6.34 18.49 36.93
C GLY A 170 -5.79 19.82 36.38
N THR A 171 -5.86 20.04 35.03
CA THR A 171 -5.42 21.33 34.44
C THR A 171 -6.18 22.48 35.09
N PRO A 172 -5.50 23.57 35.53
CA PRO A 172 -6.18 24.75 36.05
C PRO A 172 -7.14 25.35 35.02
N ILE A 173 -8.28 25.79 35.47
CA ILE A 173 -9.25 26.52 34.64
C ILE A 173 -8.62 27.87 34.30
N ALA A 174 -8.62 28.22 33.01
CA ALA A 174 -8.17 29.52 32.57
C ALA A 174 -9.16 30.59 33.11
N PRO A 175 -8.69 31.52 33.91
CA PRO A 175 -9.52 32.65 34.23
C PRO A 175 -9.78 33.48 32.99
N SER A 176 -11.03 33.96 32.83
CA SER A 176 -11.30 34.93 31.76
C SER A 176 -10.41 36.16 31.94
N PRO A 177 -9.87 36.78 30.88
CA PRO A 177 -9.09 38.00 30.99
C PRO A 177 -9.83 39.10 31.78
N ALA A 178 -11.15 39.12 31.69
CA ALA A 178 -11.98 40.07 32.44
C ALA A 178 -12.13 39.63 33.93
N SER A 179 -11.77 38.41 34.31
CA SER A 179 -11.85 37.91 35.70
C SER A 179 -10.60 38.22 36.52
N GLN A 180 -9.56 38.79 35.89
CA GLN A 180 -8.36 39.26 36.59
C GLN A 180 -8.25 40.78 36.54
N LYS A 181 -7.86 41.36 37.65
CA LYS A 181 -7.54 42.78 37.79
C LYS A 181 -6.19 42.91 38.48
N THR A 182 -5.30 43.69 37.88
CA THR A 182 -4.01 44.03 38.47
C THR A 182 -4.03 45.43 39.00
N GLY A 183 -3.79 45.56 40.27
CA GLY A 183 -3.68 46.87 40.94
C GLY A 183 -2.19 47.30 40.99
N THR A 184 -1.96 48.57 40.70
CA THR A 184 -0.63 49.20 40.78
C THR A 184 -0.73 50.52 41.54
N GLY A 185 0.25 50.82 42.32
CA GLY A 185 0.35 52.09 43.08
C GLY A 185 0.90 51.87 44.47
N ILE A 186 0.28 51.04 45.27
CA ILE A 186 0.63 50.86 46.67
C ILE A 186 1.62 49.70 46.83
N LEU A 187 2.72 49.86 47.53
CA LEU A 187 3.68 48.82 47.78
C LEU A 187 3.10 47.79 48.80
N PRO A 188 3.45 46.49 48.69
CA PRO A 188 2.86 45.40 49.47
C PRO A 188 3.00 45.52 51.00
N ALA A 189 4.10 46.11 51.47
CA ALA A 189 4.37 46.28 52.91
C ALA A 189 3.95 47.65 53.48
N THR A 190 3.44 48.53 52.64
CA THR A 190 3.01 49.87 53.06
C THR A 190 1.75 49.77 53.91
N VAL A 191 1.72 50.53 55.00
CA VAL A 191 0.55 50.63 55.85
C VAL A 191 -0.54 51.50 55.19
N LEU A 192 -1.71 50.95 55.03
CA LEU A 192 -2.88 51.67 54.50
C LEU A 192 -3.42 52.63 55.56
N THR A 193 -3.79 53.80 55.13
CA THR A 193 -4.31 54.86 56.03
C THR A 193 -5.81 54.87 56.10
N ALA A 194 -6.48 54.63 54.99
CA ALA A 194 -7.94 54.57 54.91
C ALA A 194 -8.38 53.92 53.62
N GLY A 195 -9.68 53.63 53.51
CA GLY A 195 -10.33 53.23 52.29
C GLY A 195 -11.10 51.94 52.36
N THR A 196 -11.82 51.68 51.31
CA THR A 196 -12.61 50.44 51.10
C THR A 196 -12.30 49.90 49.71
N LEU A 197 -12.05 48.58 49.65
CA LEU A 197 -12.00 47.85 48.39
C LEU A 197 -13.26 46.99 48.30
N ALA A 198 -14.10 47.26 47.32
CA ALA A 198 -15.28 46.44 47.08
C ALA A 198 -15.42 46.15 45.59
N PHE A 199 -15.69 44.90 45.27
CA PHE A 199 -15.88 44.42 43.91
C PHE A 199 -16.83 43.20 43.89
N THR A 200 -17.28 42.82 42.71
CA THR A 200 -18.11 41.68 42.44
C THR A 200 -17.72 40.98 41.17
N ASP A 201 -17.97 39.70 41.08
CA ASP A 201 -17.91 38.89 39.85
C ASP A 201 -19.27 38.83 39.12
N GLY A 202 -20.19 39.71 39.50
CA GLY A 202 -21.56 39.72 38.99
C GLY A 202 -22.54 38.85 39.78
N VAL A 203 -22.03 37.94 40.61
CA VAL A 203 -22.80 37.03 41.45
C VAL A 203 -22.52 37.23 42.94
N THR A 204 -21.24 37.29 43.30
CA THR A 204 -20.78 37.39 44.71
C THR A 204 -20.09 38.72 44.93
N PRO A 205 -20.57 39.53 45.92
CA PRO A 205 -19.87 40.73 46.32
C PRO A 205 -18.74 40.43 47.31
N PHE A 206 -17.65 41.18 47.21
CA PHE A 206 -16.60 41.24 48.20
C PHE A 206 -16.41 42.67 48.69
N SER A 207 -16.15 42.87 49.98
CA SER A 207 -15.86 44.18 50.52
C SER A 207 -14.88 44.04 51.70
N PHE A 208 -13.87 44.89 51.67
CA PHE A 208 -12.86 45.03 52.74
C PHE A 208 -12.66 46.52 53.06
N THR A 209 -12.85 46.87 54.34
CA THR A 209 -12.60 48.23 54.82
C THR A 209 -11.32 48.23 55.65
N VAL A 210 -10.44 49.18 55.33
CA VAL A 210 -9.14 49.34 56.01
C VAL A 210 -9.29 49.75 57.46
N ALA A 211 -8.65 48.98 58.36
CA ALA A 211 -8.45 49.34 59.78
C ALA A 211 -7.03 49.82 60.02
N ALA A 212 -6.80 50.56 61.10
CA ALA A 212 -5.45 51.05 61.45
C ALA A 212 -4.42 49.88 61.53
N GLY A 213 -3.31 50.02 60.83
CA GLY A 213 -2.25 49.03 60.72
C GLY A 213 -2.41 47.96 59.62
N ASN A 214 -3.52 47.95 58.84
CA ASN A 214 -3.65 47.08 57.70
C ASN A 214 -2.58 47.42 56.64
N THR A 215 -2.07 46.41 55.96
CA THR A 215 -1.23 46.49 54.78
C THR A 215 -1.94 45.88 53.58
N LEU A 216 -1.36 45.97 52.38
CA LEU A 216 -1.89 45.32 51.23
C LEU A 216 -1.96 43.78 51.42
N ASN A 217 -1.04 43.21 52.21
CA ASN A 217 -1.12 41.79 52.60
C ASN A 217 -2.35 41.46 53.44
N SER A 218 -2.86 42.40 54.27
CA SER A 218 -4.12 42.20 54.95
C SER A 218 -5.30 42.10 54.02
N VAL A 219 -5.30 42.89 52.94
CA VAL A 219 -6.31 42.85 51.87
C VAL A 219 -6.23 41.50 51.13
N ILE A 220 -5.02 41.04 50.79
CA ILE A 220 -4.80 39.74 50.13
C ILE A 220 -5.35 38.59 50.98
N ASN A 221 -5.02 38.58 52.27
CA ASN A 221 -5.53 37.55 53.19
C ASN A 221 -7.03 37.54 53.31
N ALA A 222 -7.64 38.71 53.31
CA ALA A 222 -9.12 38.83 53.38
C ALA A 222 -9.77 38.33 52.08
N ILE A 223 -9.20 38.63 50.94
CA ILE A 223 -9.68 38.11 49.62
C ILE A 223 -9.56 36.58 49.56
N ASN A 224 -8.41 36.05 49.98
CA ASN A 224 -8.14 34.61 49.97
C ASN A 224 -8.96 33.82 51.01
N ALA A 225 -9.50 34.49 52.02
CA ALA A 225 -10.50 33.90 52.92
C ALA A 225 -11.87 33.72 52.27
N SER A 226 -12.13 34.34 51.11
CA SER A 226 -13.33 34.15 50.35
C SER A 226 -13.20 32.94 49.41
N PRO A 227 -14.16 32.04 49.32
CA PRO A 227 -14.07 30.90 48.40
C PRO A 227 -14.21 31.28 46.92
N ASN A 228 -14.68 32.50 46.64
CA ASN A 228 -14.99 32.92 45.27
C ASN A 228 -13.92 33.76 44.59
N PHE A 229 -12.92 34.22 45.37
CA PHE A 229 -11.85 35.06 44.85
C PHE A 229 -10.49 34.58 45.40
N THR A 230 -9.45 34.82 44.61
CA THR A 230 -8.07 34.65 45.03
C THR A 230 -7.30 35.93 44.77
N ALA A 231 -6.32 36.23 45.61
CA ALA A 231 -5.43 37.35 45.46
C ALA A 231 -3.98 36.92 45.68
N SER A 232 -3.07 37.48 44.89
CA SER A 232 -1.65 37.25 45.00
C SER A 232 -0.86 38.52 44.60
N LEU A 233 0.42 38.51 44.88
CA LEU A 233 1.34 39.55 44.37
C LEU A 233 2.06 39.03 43.13
N SER A 234 2.11 39.87 42.10
CA SER A 234 2.98 39.70 40.95
C SER A 234 3.99 40.87 40.95
N GLY A 235 5.17 40.62 41.47
CA GLY A 235 6.10 41.70 41.81
C GLY A 235 5.48 42.57 42.93
N ASN A 236 5.33 43.89 42.65
CA ASN A 236 4.71 44.84 43.54
C ASN A 236 3.19 45.09 43.29
N SER A 237 2.62 44.36 42.38
CA SER A 237 1.20 44.54 41.97
C SER A 237 0.28 43.54 42.57
N LEU A 238 -0.86 43.98 43.11
CA LEU A 238 -1.92 43.13 43.59
C LEU A 238 -2.72 42.59 42.42
N VAL A 239 -2.75 41.24 42.29
CA VAL A 239 -3.58 40.55 41.33
C VAL A 239 -4.76 39.90 42.01
N ILE A 240 -5.99 40.24 41.58
CA ILE A 240 -7.25 39.65 42.07
C ILE A 240 -7.85 38.81 40.93
N THR A 241 -8.25 37.60 41.27
CA THR A 241 -8.85 36.67 40.31
C THR A 241 -10.18 36.17 40.86
N ALA A 242 -11.23 36.18 40.04
CA ALA A 242 -12.51 35.53 40.34
C ALA A 242 -12.38 34.02 39.99
N ASN A 243 -12.64 33.13 40.96
CA ASN A 243 -12.60 31.68 40.78
C ASN A 243 -13.72 31.16 39.86
N SER A 244 -14.79 31.95 39.69
CA SER A 244 -15.90 31.71 38.75
C SER A 244 -15.50 31.88 37.28
N GLY A 245 -14.39 32.58 37.02
CA GLY A 245 -14.01 32.96 35.65
C GLY A 245 -14.82 34.15 35.09
N THR A 246 -15.71 34.74 35.86
CA THR A 246 -16.54 35.90 35.46
C THR A 246 -15.80 37.22 35.64
N PRO A 247 -16.15 38.28 34.88
CA PRO A 247 -15.51 39.59 35.01
C PRO A 247 -15.63 40.19 36.41
N ILE A 248 -14.51 40.72 36.91
CA ILE A 248 -14.52 41.52 38.16
C ILE A 248 -14.85 42.95 37.85
N THR A 249 -15.85 43.45 38.53
CA THR A 249 -16.25 44.88 38.48
C THR A 249 -16.06 45.52 39.87
N PHE A 250 -15.27 46.55 39.93
CA PHE A 250 -15.05 47.31 41.14
C PHE A 250 -16.25 48.23 41.40
N THR A 251 -16.84 48.13 42.59
CA THR A 251 -17.92 49.01 43.07
C THR A 251 -17.35 50.14 43.92
N THR A 252 -16.26 49.89 44.62
CA THR A 252 -15.55 50.92 45.40
C THR A 252 -14.07 50.55 45.44
N ASN A 253 -13.22 51.53 45.16
CA ASN A 253 -11.78 51.41 45.37
C ASN A 253 -11.24 52.74 45.84
N THR A 254 -11.09 52.85 47.15
CA THR A 254 -10.60 54.08 47.82
C THR A 254 -9.40 53.73 48.73
N LEU A 255 -8.69 52.63 48.42
CA LEU A 255 -7.45 52.29 49.17
C LEU A 255 -6.38 53.35 48.94
N THR A 256 -5.87 53.90 50.05
CA THR A 256 -4.77 54.86 50.03
C THR A 256 -3.75 54.53 51.12
N ASP A 257 -2.50 54.90 50.89
CA ASP A 257 -1.44 54.86 51.86
C ASP A 257 -1.15 56.23 52.49
N ALA A 258 -0.09 56.34 53.29
CA ALA A 258 0.31 57.60 53.95
C ALA A 258 0.86 58.67 52.95
N ALA A 259 1.25 58.27 51.75
CA ALA A 259 1.65 59.16 50.66
C ALA A 259 0.49 59.60 49.79
N ALA A 260 -0.79 59.19 50.14
CA ALA A 260 -2.00 59.37 49.34
C ALA A 260 -1.96 58.71 47.97
N GLU A 261 -1.07 57.70 47.77
CA GLU A 261 -1.08 56.82 46.62
C GLU A 261 -2.37 55.96 46.64
N SER A 262 -2.97 55.78 45.50
CA SER A 262 -4.17 54.94 45.38
C SER A 262 -3.93 53.75 44.45
N GLU A 263 -4.52 52.63 44.79
CA GLU A 263 -4.44 51.44 43.93
C GLU A 263 -5.30 51.64 42.67
N THR A 264 -4.65 51.46 41.53
CA THR A 264 -5.36 51.54 40.23
C THR A 264 -5.43 50.14 39.61
N PHE A 265 -6.63 49.64 39.38
CA PHE A 265 -6.82 48.32 38.80
C PHE A 265 -7.03 48.35 37.30
N VAL A 266 -6.18 47.69 36.54
CA VAL A 266 -6.35 47.47 35.14
C VAL A 266 -6.66 46.01 34.84
N THR A 267 -7.37 45.72 33.79
CA THR A 267 -7.56 44.33 33.33
C THR A 267 -6.22 43.78 32.87
N SER A 268 -5.68 42.84 33.57
CA SER A 268 -4.43 42.18 33.18
C SER A 268 -4.72 40.81 32.55
N GLY A 269 -4.22 40.61 31.36
CA GLY A 269 -4.41 39.38 30.63
C GLY A 269 -3.09 38.67 30.31
N THR A 270 -2.38 38.17 31.32
CA THR A 270 -1.41 37.08 31.12
C THR A 270 -1.59 36.08 32.27
N SER A 271 -2.70 35.41 32.24
CA SER A 271 -2.83 34.16 33.02
C SER A 271 -2.06 33.06 32.31
N THR A 272 -1.29 32.28 33.05
CA THR A 272 -0.86 30.96 32.59
C THR A 272 -2.09 30.09 32.46
N VAL A 273 -2.74 30.25 31.31
CA VAL A 273 -3.92 29.47 30.96
C VAL A 273 -3.49 28.01 30.85
N GLY A 274 -4.18 27.14 31.51
CA GLY A 274 -3.98 25.71 31.32
C GLY A 274 -4.33 25.31 29.91
N THR A 275 -3.36 25.46 28.99
CA THR A 275 -3.49 25.10 27.59
C THR A 275 -2.66 23.86 27.30
N PHE A 276 -3.17 23.03 26.42
CA PHE A 276 -2.42 21.94 25.80
C PHE A 276 -2.47 22.15 24.27
N SER A 277 -1.32 22.06 23.61
CA SER A 277 -1.24 22.18 22.18
C SER A 277 -0.52 20.98 21.58
N THR A 278 -1.02 20.56 20.42
CA THR A 278 -0.40 19.49 19.59
C THR A 278 -0.48 19.88 18.13
N THR A 279 0.42 19.33 17.33
CA THR A 279 0.51 19.66 15.90
C THR A 279 0.26 18.41 15.05
N VAL A 280 -0.29 18.64 13.86
CA VAL A 280 -0.47 17.62 12.83
C VAL A 280 -0.05 18.21 11.49
N ALA A 281 0.80 17.50 10.75
CA ALA A 281 1.10 17.86 9.38
C ALA A 281 -0.01 17.33 8.46
N VAL A 282 -0.53 18.17 7.58
CA VAL A 282 -1.52 17.85 6.56
C VAL A 282 -0.96 18.24 5.19
N ASN A 283 -1.41 17.56 4.14
CA ASN A 283 -0.97 17.86 2.78
C ASN A 283 -2.10 18.53 2.00
N ASP A 284 -1.77 19.53 1.21
CA ASP A 284 -2.67 20.19 0.27
C ASP A 284 -2.80 19.42 -1.06
N ALA A 285 -3.47 20.00 -2.05
CA ALA A 285 -3.70 19.37 -3.35
C ALA A 285 -2.44 19.32 -4.24
N LEU A 286 -1.43 20.15 -3.95
CA LEU A 286 -0.13 20.14 -4.63
C LEU A 286 0.89 19.25 -3.92
N GLY A 287 0.52 18.74 -2.72
CA GLY A 287 1.36 17.86 -1.90
C GLY A 287 2.29 18.61 -0.95
N ALA A 288 2.14 19.92 -0.82
CA ALA A 288 2.87 20.69 0.18
C ALA A 288 2.34 20.36 1.59
N ALA A 289 3.26 20.26 2.55
CA ALA A 289 2.93 19.94 3.93
C ALA A 289 2.71 21.23 4.74
N HIS A 290 1.58 21.32 5.42
CA HIS A 290 1.19 22.42 6.31
C HIS A 290 1.01 21.89 7.72
N VAL A 291 1.48 22.64 8.73
CA VAL A 291 1.41 22.24 10.12
C VAL A 291 0.21 22.88 10.80
N LEU A 292 -0.83 22.11 11.06
CA LEU A 292 -1.95 22.55 11.87
C LEU A 292 -1.60 22.47 13.36
N THR A 293 -2.00 23.48 14.12
CA THR A 293 -1.88 23.48 15.57
C THR A 293 -3.28 23.37 16.19
N PHE A 294 -3.48 22.33 17.00
CA PHE A 294 -4.67 22.11 17.82
C PHE A 294 -4.36 22.58 19.23
N THR A 295 -5.04 23.63 19.68
CA THR A 295 -4.89 24.18 21.02
C THR A 295 -6.13 23.92 21.82
N PHE A 296 -5.98 23.37 23.01
CA PHE A 296 -7.05 23.05 23.95
C PHE A 296 -6.88 23.90 25.21
N THR A 297 -7.94 24.61 25.61
CA THR A 297 -7.97 25.49 26.77
C THR A 297 -9.07 25.06 27.71
N LYS A 298 -8.76 24.75 28.95
CA LYS A 298 -9.76 24.35 29.93
C LYS A 298 -10.56 25.57 30.38
N THR A 299 -11.89 25.51 30.28
CA THR A 299 -12.78 26.61 30.59
C THR A 299 -13.64 26.36 31.84
N ALA A 300 -13.96 25.10 32.13
CA ALA A 300 -14.72 24.69 33.33
C ALA A 300 -14.37 23.25 33.71
N ALA A 301 -14.96 22.77 34.78
CA ALA A 301 -14.93 21.33 35.09
C ALA A 301 -15.51 20.55 33.92
N ASN A 302 -14.72 19.59 33.39
CA ASN A 302 -15.08 18.74 32.23
C ASN A 302 -15.40 19.49 30.93
N ALA A 303 -14.98 20.76 30.79
CA ALA A 303 -15.22 21.58 29.61
C ALA A 303 -13.91 22.23 29.11
N TRP A 304 -13.70 22.17 27.80
CA TRP A 304 -12.56 22.73 27.12
C TRP A 304 -12.99 23.48 25.86
N ASN A 305 -12.30 24.54 25.53
CA ASN A 305 -12.36 25.14 24.19
C ASN A 305 -11.23 24.55 23.36
N TYR A 306 -11.48 24.33 22.08
CA TYR A 306 -10.44 24.01 21.12
C TYR A 306 -10.36 25.08 20.03
N SER A 307 -9.15 25.27 19.49
CA SER A 307 -8.87 26.10 18.33
C SER A 307 -7.91 25.34 17.41
N ILE A 308 -8.23 25.30 16.12
CA ILE A 308 -7.40 24.72 15.08
C ILE A 308 -6.88 25.86 14.23
N THR A 309 -5.57 26.00 14.16
CA THR A 309 -4.92 27.11 13.46
C THR A 309 -3.90 26.60 12.43
N ILE A 310 -3.67 27.42 11.42
CA ILE A 310 -2.62 27.24 10.41
C ILE A 310 -1.69 28.47 10.43
N PRO A 311 -0.37 28.31 10.17
CA PRO A 311 0.52 29.47 10.04
C PRO A 311 0.01 30.48 9.02
N ALA A 312 0.06 31.77 9.36
CA ALA A 312 -0.43 32.82 8.48
C ALA A 312 0.29 32.82 7.12
N ALA A 313 1.60 32.54 7.14
CA ALA A 313 2.42 32.48 5.91
C ALA A 313 1.92 31.42 4.91
N ASP A 314 1.38 30.29 5.38
CA ASP A 314 0.91 29.20 4.52
C ASP A 314 -0.33 29.61 3.70
N VAL A 315 -1.14 30.52 4.23
CA VAL A 315 -2.37 31.00 3.60
C VAL A 315 -2.27 32.47 3.12
N GLY A 316 -1.06 32.91 2.82
CA GLY A 316 -0.82 34.28 2.28
C GLY A 316 -1.22 35.40 3.22
N ALA A 317 -1.45 35.11 4.51
CA ALA A 317 -1.78 36.13 5.51
C ALA A 317 -0.51 36.56 6.27
N VAL A 318 -0.60 37.71 6.95
CA VAL A 318 0.50 38.27 7.74
C VAL A 318 0.09 38.33 9.20
N GLY A 319 1.01 38.05 10.10
CA GLY A 319 0.80 38.14 11.54
C GLY A 319 0.53 36.86 12.23
N ASN A 320 -0.51 36.82 13.07
CA ASN A 320 -0.84 35.63 13.88
C ASN A 320 -1.39 34.46 13.05
N PRO A 321 -1.25 33.22 13.51
CA PRO A 321 -1.84 32.06 12.85
C PRO A 321 -3.35 32.25 12.59
N VAL A 322 -3.79 31.80 11.43
CA VAL A 322 -5.21 31.89 11.02
C VAL A 322 -6.01 30.78 11.69
N VAL A 323 -7.13 31.15 12.32
CA VAL A 323 -8.05 30.19 12.93
C VAL A 323 -8.94 29.58 11.84
N LEU A 324 -8.83 28.27 11.66
CA LEU A 324 -9.65 27.49 10.72
C LEU A 324 -10.98 27.06 11.36
N LYS A 325 -10.92 26.67 12.63
CA LYS A 325 -12.09 26.21 13.40
C LYS A 325 -11.85 26.41 14.88
N ASN A 326 -12.91 26.75 15.60
CA ASN A 326 -12.95 26.71 17.06
C ASN A 326 -14.26 26.06 17.52
N GLY A 327 -14.31 25.67 18.79
CA GLY A 327 -15.48 25.05 19.38
C GLY A 327 -15.22 24.60 20.81
N THR A 328 -16.15 23.81 21.34
CA THR A 328 -16.10 23.31 22.71
C THR A 328 -16.08 21.81 22.77
N LEU A 329 -15.38 21.28 23.76
CA LEU A 329 -15.40 19.85 24.13
C LEU A 329 -16.00 19.74 25.53
N SER A 330 -16.86 18.77 25.73
CA SER A 330 -17.34 18.39 27.08
C SER A 330 -17.14 16.89 27.31
N PHE A 331 -16.85 16.55 28.55
CA PHE A 331 -16.56 15.17 28.98
C PHE A 331 -17.55 14.77 30.09
N ASN A 332 -17.88 13.48 30.19
CA ASN A 332 -18.65 12.96 31.31
C ASN A 332 -17.76 12.73 32.54
N GLY A 333 -18.38 12.30 33.66
CA GLY A 333 -17.67 12.01 34.91
C GLY A 333 -16.64 10.84 34.80
N SER A 334 -16.70 10.06 33.76
CA SER A 334 -15.73 8.99 33.44
C SER A 334 -14.64 9.44 32.48
N GLY A 335 -14.61 10.73 32.11
CA GLY A 335 -13.59 11.30 31.20
C GLY A 335 -13.81 10.98 29.71
N GLN A 336 -14.97 10.51 29.32
CA GLN A 336 -15.32 10.23 27.93
C GLN A 336 -15.93 11.47 27.28
N LEU A 337 -15.60 11.70 26.00
CA LEU A 337 -16.12 12.82 25.19
C LEU A 337 -17.63 12.69 25.00
N VAL A 338 -18.36 13.78 25.27
CA VAL A 338 -19.81 13.90 25.09
C VAL A 338 -20.13 14.89 23.98
N THR A 339 -19.45 16.04 23.96
CA THR A 339 -19.65 17.09 22.95
C THR A 339 -18.30 17.42 22.31
N PRO A 340 -18.21 17.49 20.98
CA PRO A 340 -19.25 17.13 19.99
C PRO A 340 -19.61 15.65 20.01
N ALA A 341 -20.86 15.31 19.72
CA ALA A 341 -21.34 13.92 19.65
C ALA A 341 -21.02 13.25 18.29
N ALA A 342 -20.39 13.98 17.39
CA ALA A 342 -19.98 13.51 16.05
C ALA A 342 -18.65 14.16 15.66
N ASN A 343 -18.03 13.63 14.61
CA ASN A 343 -16.82 14.19 14.03
C ASN A 343 -17.03 15.62 13.56
N VAL A 344 -16.00 16.45 13.66
CA VAL A 344 -16.04 17.85 13.21
C VAL A 344 -15.71 17.89 11.72
N ALA A 345 -16.69 18.15 10.87
CA ALA A 345 -16.54 18.23 9.43
C ALA A 345 -16.36 19.67 8.94
N GLY A 346 -15.91 19.81 7.68
CA GLY A 346 -15.88 21.07 6.96
C GLY A 346 -14.89 22.09 7.52
N ILE A 347 -13.75 21.64 8.03
CA ILE A 347 -12.64 22.51 8.40
C ILE A 347 -11.90 22.88 7.11
N THR A 348 -11.89 24.19 6.78
CA THR A 348 -11.35 24.64 5.51
C THR A 348 -10.20 25.62 5.72
N ALA A 349 -9.05 25.34 5.10
CA ALA A 349 -7.96 26.28 4.88
C ALA A 349 -8.02 26.75 3.42
N ALA A 350 -8.01 28.05 3.22
CA ALA A 350 -8.14 28.68 1.91
C ALA A 350 -7.06 29.73 1.68
N GLY A 351 -6.79 30.01 0.40
CA GLY A 351 -5.86 31.07 0.02
C GLY A 351 -4.39 30.70 0.20
N PHE A 352 -4.05 29.44 -0.04
CA PHE A 352 -2.66 28.97 0.06
C PHE A 352 -1.68 29.81 -0.76
N ALA A 353 -0.55 30.14 -0.15
CA ALA A 353 0.48 30.99 -0.76
C ALA A 353 1.16 30.35 -1.98
N ASP A 354 1.15 29.03 -2.06
CA ASP A 354 1.67 28.23 -3.18
C ASP A 354 0.67 28.07 -4.34
N GLY A 355 -0.56 28.60 -4.19
CA GLY A 355 -1.62 28.50 -5.18
C GLY A 355 -2.43 27.22 -5.15
N ALA A 356 -2.26 26.37 -4.14
CA ALA A 356 -3.06 25.16 -3.97
C ALA A 356 -4.55 25.50 -3.82
N SER A 357 -5.39 24.55 -4.26
CA SER A 357 -6.83 24.65 -4.01
C SER A 357 -7.14 24.53 -2.51
N ASN A 358 -8.29 25.05 -2.10
CA ASN A 358 -8.71 24.99 -0.70
C ASN A 358 -8.65 23.57 -0.14
N LEU A 359 -8.02 23.42 1.01
CA LEU A 359 -7.98 22.18 1.77
C LEU A 359 -9.20 22.11 2.68
N THR A 360 -10.06 21.11 2.49
CA THR A 360 -11.21 20.87 3.35
C THR A 360 -11.10 19.46 3.95
N PHE A 361 -11.10 19.38 5.27
CA PHE A 361 -10.95 18.12 5.99
C PHE A 361 -11.91 17.97 7.17
N GLY A 362 -12.04 16.75 7.66
CA GLY A 362 -12.76 16.43 8.89
C GLY A 362 -11.80 16.05 10.02
N TRP A 363 -12.12 16.49 11.25
CA TRP A 363 -11.45 16.02 12.45
C TRP A 363 -12.23 14.86 13.04
N GLN A 364 -11.64 13.66 13.04
CA GLN A 364 -12.21 12.44 13.57
C GLN A 364 -12.07 12.43 15.10
N LEU A 365 -13.19 12.48 15.79
CA LEU A 365 -13.28 12.43 17.25
C LEU A 365 -13.62 11.02 17.77
N PHE A 366 -14.12 10.16 16.89
CA PHE A 366 -14.53 8.79 17.19
C PHE A 366 -13.87 7.80 16.26
N GLY A 367 -13.44 6.67 16.83
CA GLY A 367 -12.91 5.55 16.07
C GLY A 367 -14.00 4.76 15.34
N LEU A 368 -13.60 3.77 14.54
CA LEU A 368 -14.53 2.92 13.78
C LEU A 368 -15.56 2.16 14.65
N ASN A 369 -15.21 1.90 15.91
CA ASN A 369 -16.08 1.26 16.91
C ASN A 369 -16.96 2.26 17.68
N GLY A 370 -16.96 3.55 17.31
CA GLY A 370 -17.69 4.61 18.00
C GLY A 370 -17.06 5.06 19.34
N ALA A 371 -15.90 4.53 19.71
CA ALA A 371 -15.20 4.99 20.91
C ALA A 371 -14.60 6.37 20.70
N GLY A 372 -14.74 7.26 21.69
CA GLY A 372 -14.11 8.58 21.67
C GLY A 372 -12.59 8.46 21.69
N LEU A 373 -11.94 9.23 20.83
CA LEU A 373 -10.47 9.28 20.70
C LEU A 373 -9.84 10.29 21.65
N LEU A 374 -10.65 11.19 22.20
CA LEU A 374 -10.25 12.17 23.19
C LEU A 374 -10.77 11.73 24.56
N THR A 375 -9.90 11.79 25.55
CA THR A 375 -10.24 11.47 26.96
C THR A 375 -9.85 12.63 27.87
N GLN A 376 -10.49 12.72 29.02
CA GLN A 376 -10.12 13.65 30.08
C GLN A 376 -9.97 12.88 31.40
N VAL A 377 -8.77 12.38 31.66
CA VAL A 377 -8.47 11.65 32.90
C VAL A 377 -7.34 12.31 33.68
N SER A 378 -7.14 11.89 34.93
CA SER A 378 -6.00 12.33 35.73
C SER A 378 -4.71 11.77 35.11
N GLY A 379 -3.81 12.66 34.70
CA GLY A 379 -2.56 12.36 34.04
C GLY A 379 -2.15 13.52 33.13
N ALA A 380 -0.90 13.58 32.76
CA ALA A 380 -0.41 14.66 31.88
C ALA A 380 -1.21 14.70 30.55
N SER A 381 -1.51 15.92 30.10
CA SER A 381 -2.04 16.09 28.74
C SER A 381 -1.00 15.62 27.73
N ALA A 382 -1.36 14.68 26.88
CA ALA A 382 -0.45 14.10 25.87
C ALA A 382 -1.23 13.58 24.67
N THR A 383 -0.63 13.70 23.49
CA THR A 383 -1.08 13.07 22.25
C THR A 383 -0.41 11.73 22.11
N SER A 384 -1.18 10.65 22.05
CA SER A 384 -0.67 9.29 21.86
C SER A 384 -0.55 8.90 20.39
N SER A 385 -1.39 9.46 19.52
CA SER A 385 -1.34 9.18 18.09
C SER A 385 -1.93 10.34 17.27
N THR A 386 -1.30 10.58 16.12
CA THR A 386 -1.80 11.47 15.07
C THR A 386 -1.83 10.72 13.77
N LEU A 387 -2.98 10.71 13.08
CA LEU A 387 -3.16 10.07 11.78
C LEU A 387 -3.82 11.07 10.81
N GLN A 388 -3.44 10.97 9.56
CA GLN A 388 -4.08 11.70 8.46
C GLN A 388 -3.95 10.89 7.18
N ASP A 389 -4.77 11.14 6.18
CA ASP A 389 -4.92 10.32 4.98
C ASP A 389 -4.34 10.95 3.70
N GLY A 390 -3.71 12.12 3.80
CA GLY A 390 -3.02 12.79 2.71
C GLY A 390 -1.56 12.37 2.60
N PHE A 391 -0.97 12.58 1.44
CA PHE A 391 0.45 12.34 1.22
C PHE A 391 1.00 13.25 0.11
N PRO A 392 2.30 13.59 0.15
CA PRO A 392 2.96 14.33 -0.91
C PRO A 392 3.08 13.48 -2.18
N SER A 393 3.49 14.09 -3.29
CA SER A 393 3.91 13.35 -4.47
C SER A 393 5.08 12.42 -4.14
N GLY A 394 5.10 11.25 -4.77
CA GLY A 394 6.19 10.28 -4.61
C GLY A 394 6.76 9.86 -5.95
N THR A 395 8.04 9.52 -6.02
CA THR A 395 8.68 8.88 -7.17
C THR A 395 8.75 7.37 -6.95
N LEU A 396 8.62 6.58 -8.02
CA LEU A 396 8.74 5.12 -7.94
C LEU A 396 10.15 4.74 -7.42
N SER A 397 10.19 4.03 -6.31
CA SER A 397 11.43 3.53 -5.69
C SER A 397 11.72 2.09 -6.08
N SER A 398 10.71 1.24 -6.06
CA SER A 398 10.76 -0.17 -6.42
C SER A 398 9.38 -0.66 -6.80
N PHE A 399 9.29 -1.88 -7.30
CA PHE A 399 8.00 -2.54 -7.53
C PHE A 399 8.11 -4.03 -7.20
N ASN A 400 6.99 -4.66 -6.98
CA ASN A 400 6.83 -6.11 -6.84
C ASN A 400 5.65 -6.58 -7.69
N ILE A 401 5.58 -7.88 -7.92
CA ILE A 401 4.46 -8.52 -8.64
C ILE A 401 3.80 -9.49 -7.67
N ASP A 402 2.52 -9.31 -7.44
CA ASP A 402 1.75 -10.14 -6.52
C ASP A 402 1.21 -11.43 -7.18
N SER A 403 0.52 -12.25 -6.40
CA SER A 403 -0.04 -13.54 -6.88
C SER A 403 -1.19 -13.38 -7.90
N THR A 404 -1.77 -12.19 -8.00
CA THR A 404 -2.78 -11.86 -9.01
C THR A 404 -2.16 -11.28 -10.28
N GLY A 405 -0.83 -11.19 -10.33
CA GLY A 405 -0.09 -10.60 -11.45
C GLY A 405 -0.14 -9.08 -11.46
N THR A 406 -0.59 -8.45 -10.37
CA THR A 406 -0.59 -6.99 -10.23
C THR A 406 0.82 -6.50 -9.94
N ILE A 407 1.28 -5.56 -10.71
CA ILE A 407 2.54 -4.86 -10.53
C ILE A 407 2.27 -3.70 -9.59
N GLU A 408 2.73 -3.83 -8.36
CA GLU A 408 2.58 -2.83 -7.32
C GLU A 408 3.84 -1.99 -7.21
N GLY A 409 3.72 -0.69 -7.49
CA GLY A 409 4.80 0.28 -7.30
C GLY A 409 4.86 0.76 -5.88
N ILE A 410 6.04 0.74 -5.29
CA ILE A 410 6.36 1.31 -3.98
C ILE A 410 7.01 2.67 -4.22
N PHE A 411 6.36 3.73 -3.72
CA PHE A 411 6.77 5.10 -3.96
C PHE A 411 7.51 5.70 -2.76
N SER A 412 8.32 6.72 -3.00
CA SER A 412 9.13 7.40 -1.98
C SER A 412 8.29 8.06 -0.87
N ASN A 413 7.00 8.30 -1.11
CA ASN A 413 6.03 8.79 -0.13
C ASN A 413 5.43 7.67 0.74
N GLY A 414 5.94 6.42 0.65
CA GLY A 414 5.47 5.26 1.40
C GLY A 414 4.17 4.65 0.88
N GLN A 415 3.63 5.14 -0.25
CA GLN A 415 2.43 4.57 -0.85
C GLN A 415 2.76 3.39 -1.76
N THR A 416 1.91 2.37 -1.73
CA THR A 416 1.92 1.27 -2.68
C THR A 416 0.72 1.42 -3.59
N VAL A 417 0.97 1.50 -4.90
CA VAL A 417 -0.07 1.78 -5.90
C VAL A 417 0.06 0.79 -7.05
N ALA A 418 -1.04 0.20 -7.48
CA ALA A 418 -1.04 -0.68 -8.64
C ALA A 418 -0.71 0.11 -9.92
N ILE A 419 0.26 -0.37 -10.69
CA ILE A 419 0.70 0.21 -11.97
C ILE A 419 0.02 -0.48 -13.14
N ALA A 420 0.02 -1.82 -13.14
CA ALA A 420 -0.57 -2.64 -14.18
C ALA A 420 -0.84 -4.06 -13.63
N GLN A 421 -1.52 -4.88 -14.40
CA GLN A 421 -1.71 -6.30 -14.11
C GLN A 421 -1.40 -7.13 -15.35
N ILE A 422 -0.58 -8.16 -15.21
CA ILE A 422 -0.20 -9.07 -16.30
C ILE A 422 -1.43 -9.89 -16.71
N ALA A 423 -1.65 -10.02 -18.02
CA ALA A 423 -2.71 -10.85 -18.56
C ALA A 423 -2.17 -12.25 -18.89
N LEU A 424 -2.89 -13.28 -18.46
CA LEU A 424 -2.63 -14.67 -18.83
C LEU A 424 -3.63 -15.16 -19.87
N ALA A 425 -3.15 -15.97 -20.80
CA ALA A 425 -3.95 -16.66 -21.79
C ALA A 425 -4.03 -18.16 -21.48
N THR A 426 -5.20 -18.77 -21.71
CA THR A 426 -5.39 -20.23 -21.74
C THR A 426 -5.99 -20.67 -23.07
N PHE A 427 -5.73 -21.92 -23.45
CA PHE A 427 -6.19 -22.51 -24.69
C PHE A 427 -6.99 -23.77 -24.43
N SER A 428 -7.97 -24.06 -25.29
CA SER A 428 -8.78 -25.28 -25.19
C SER A 428 -7.96 -26.53 -25.52
N ASN A 429 -7.01 -26.42 -26.43
CA ASN A 429 -6.11 -27.51 -26.81
C ASN A 429 -4.66 -27.03 -26.90
N LEU A 430 -3.84 -27.37 -25.90
CA LEU A 430 -2.44 -26.99 -25.85
C LEU A 430 -1.60 -27.65 -26.94
N GLN A 431 -1.97 -28.86 -27.38
CA GLN A 431 -1.26 -29.57 -28.44
C GLN A 431 -1.39 -28.91 -29.80
N GLY A 432 -2.39 -28.06 -29.98
CA GLY A 432 -2.59 -27.29 -31.20
C GLY A 432 -1.74 -26.02 -31.30
N LEU A 433 -0.98 -25.66 -30.24
CA LEU A 433 -0.08 -24.51 -30.27
C LEU A 433 1.12 -24.76 -31.16
N LEU A 434 1.48 -23.76 -31.97
CA LEU A 434 2.68 -23.80 -32.81
C LEU A 434 3.85 -23.17 -32.08
N ARG A 435 5.00 -23.85 -32.03
CA ARG A 435 6.24 -23.30 -31.46
C ARG A 435 6.89 -22.33 -32.46
N ASN A 436 7.20 -21.12 -32.00
CA ASN A 436 7.78 -20.04 -32.83
C ASN A 436 9.24 -19.70 -32.47
N GLY A 437 9.91 -20.59 -31.71
CA GLY A 437 11.25 -20.30 -31.15
C GLY A 437 11.17 -19.47 -29.88
N SER A 438 12.33 -19.24 -29.23
CA SER A 438 12.45 -18.44 -27.98
C SER A 438 11.47 -18.83 -26.85
N ASN A 439 10.95 -20.06 -26.86
CA ASN A 439 9.85 -20.54 -26.00
C ASN A 439 8.50 -19.84 -26.21
N ASP A 440 8.32 -19.21 -27.37
CA ASP A 440 7.06 -18.58 -27.77
C ASP A 440 6.17 -19.55 -28.53
N PHE A 441 4.87 -19.36 -28.34
CA PHE A 441 3.81 -20.14 -28.97
C PHE A 441 2.86 -19.24 -29.75
N LEU A 442 2.46 -19.70 -30.92
CA LEU A 442 1.41 -19.08 -31.74
C LEU A 442 0.11 -19.89 -31.65
N PRO A 443 -1.05 -19.25 -31.64
CA PRO A 443 -2.30 -19.95 -31.71
C PRO A 443 -2.53 -20.51 -33.12
N SER A 444 -3.23 -21.64 -33.21
CA SER A 444 -3.68 -22.23 -34.45
C SER A 444 -5.19 -22.51 -34.41
N LEU A 445 -5.77 -22.93 -35.53
CA LEU A 445 -7.14 -23.39 -35.55
C LEU A 445 -7.36 -24.59 -34.62
N ALA A 446 -6.34 -25.44 -34.44
CA ALA A 446 -6.42 -26.62 -33.56
C ALA A 446 -6.31 -26.26 -32.08
N SER A 447 -5.61 -25.17 -31.71
CA SER A 447 -5.54 -24.71 -30.32
C SER A 447 -6.80 -24.02 -29.83
N GLY A 448 -7.59 -23.48 -30.77
CA GLY A 448 -8.67 -22.57 -30.48
C GLY A 448 -8.19 -21.14 -30.19
N ALA A 449 -9.11 -20.23 -29.98
CA ALA A 449 -8.81 -18.85 -29.63
C ALA A 449 -8.26 -18.75 -28.20
N ALA A 450 -7.34 -17.81 -27.97
CA ALA A 450 -6.82 -17.51 -26.64
C ALA A 450 -7.91 -16.93 -25.74
N ASN A 451 -8.10 -17.52 -24.55
CA ASN A 451 -8.93 -16.97 -23.49
C ASN A 451 -8.06 -16.15 -22.56
N ILE A 452 -8.01 -14.82 -22.78
CA ILE A 452 -7.14 -13.89 -22.07
C ILE A 452 -7.90 -13.27 -20.88
N GLY A 453 -7.22 -13.10 -19.77
CA GLY A 453 -7.78 -12.44 -18.58
C GLY A 453 -6.82 -12.43 -17.38
N GLN A 454 -7.37 -12.09 -16.23
CA GLN A 454 -6.60 -11.99 -14.99
C GLN A 454 -6.10 -13.36 -14.53
N PRO A 455 -4.88 -13.43 -13.93
CA PRO A 455 -4.42 -14.60 -13.21
C PRO A 455 -5.39 -15.01 -12.10
N GLY A 456 -5.42 -16.32 -11.78
CA GLY A 456 -6.28 -16.88 -10.74
C GLY A 456 -7.77 -16.95 -11.08
N THR A 457 -8.21 -16.56 -12.27
CA THR A 457 -9.61 -16.56 -12.70
C THR A 457 -9.85 -17.49 -13.87
N ALA A 458 -11.07 -18.06 -14.01
CA ALA A 458 -11.49 -18.89 -15.13
C ALA A 458 -10.48 -20.00 -15.51
N GLY A 459 -9.89 -20.66 -14.51
CA GLY A 459 -8.93 -21.75 -14.71
C GLY A 459 -7.50 -21.32 -15.07
N ARG A 460 -7.24 -20.02 -15.12
CA ARG A 460 -5.88 -19.48 -15.26
C ARG A 460 -5.11 -19.64 -13.94
N GLY A 461 -3.85 -19.99 -14.03
CA GLY A 461 -2.93 -20.07 -12.89
C GLY A 461 -2.68 -18.72 -12.22
N THR A 462 -2.04 -18.75 -11.08
CA THR A 462 -1.55 -17.56 -10.37
C THR A 462 -0.11 -17.25 -10.78
N ILE A 463 0.35 -16.05 -10.47
CA ILE A 463 1.73 -15.63 -10.71
C ILE A 463 2.51 -15.66 -9.40
N THR A 464 3.76 -16.09 -9.46
CA THR A 464 4.73 -15.94 -8.37
C THR A 464 5.82 -14.97 -8.84
N GLY A 465 5.83 -13.76 -8.27
CA GLY A 465 6.86 -12.77 -8.57
C GLY A 465 8.21 -13.12 -7.96
N GLY A 466 9.29 -12.60 -8.54
CA GLY A 466 10.66 -12.88 -8.11
C GLY A 466 11.08 -14.33 -8.27
N SER A 467 10.49 -15.06 -9.20
CA SER A 467 10.70 -16.48 -9.41
C SER A 467 10.64 -16.84 -10.89
N LEU A 468 11.30 -17.92 -11.29
CA LEU A 468 11.26 -18.45 -12.65
C LEU A 468 10.78 -19.90 -12.65
N GLU A 469 10.05 -20.28 -13.69
CA GLU A 469 9.72 -21.68 -13.97
C GLU A 469 10.87 -22.31 -14.75
N LEU A 470 11.49 -23.35 -14.22
CA LEU A 470 12.53 -24.11 -14.89
C LEU A 470 11.93 -25.03 -15.97
N SER A 471 12.78 -25.58 -16.82
CA SER A 471 12.40 -26.65 -17.75
C SER A 471 11.73 -27.81 -17.01
N ASN A 472 10.70 -28.40 -17.60
CA ASN A 472 10.10 -29.63 -17.08
C ASN A 472 10.76 -30.91 -17.63
N ALA A 473 11.83 -30.80 -18.42
CA ALA A 473 12.66 -31.94 -18.82
C ALA A 473 13.47 -32.43 -17.61
N ASP A 474 13.42 -33.73 -17.34
CA ASP A 474 14.19 -34.36 -16.27
C ASP A 474 15.40 -35.11 -16.85
N ILE A 475 16.60 -34.72 -16.39
CA ILE A 475 17.87 -35.23 -16.92
C ILE A 475 17.97 -36.77 -16.80
N ALA A 476 17.50 -37.36 -15.71
CA ALA A 476 17.61 -38.81 -15.48
C ALA A 476 16.65 -39.58 -16.39
N THR A 477 15.45 -39.02 -16.59
CA THR A 477 14.45 -39.57 -17.50
C THR A 477 14.92 -39.47 -18.95
N GLU A 478 15.41 -38.31 -19.39
CA GLU A 478 15.89 -38.09 -20.75
C GLU A 478 17.12 -38.96 -21.08
N PHE A 479 18.09 -39.12 -20.16
CA PHE A 479 19.20 -40.02 -20.34
C PHE A 479 18.77 -41.49 -20.41
N SER A 480 17.82 -41.91 -19.61
CA SER A 480 17.30 -43.26 -19.68
C SER A 480 16.62 -43.55 -21.02
N GLN A 481 15.83 -42.59 -21.51
CA GLN A 481 15.18 -42.69 -22.83
C GLN A 481 16.21 -42.66 -23.97
N LEU A 482 17.24 -41.80 -23.84
CA LEU A 482 18.34 -41.76 -24.80
C LEU A 482 19.01 -43.13 -24.97
N ILE A 483 19.38 -43.80 -23.87
CA ILE A 483 19.98 -45.13 -23.89
C ILE A 483 19.06 -46.14 -24.55
N LEU A 484 17.75 -46.10 -24.23
CA LEU A 484 16.77 -47.00 -24.83
C LEU A 484 16.61 -46.80 -26.32
N ALA A 485 16.50 -45.53 -26.77
CA ALA A 485 16.40 -45.18 -28.19
C ALA A 485 17.69 -45.52 -28.97
N GLU A 486 18.88 -45.31 -28.35
CA GLU A 486 20.19 -45.69 -28.93
C GLU A 486 20.27 -47.21 -29.13
N ARG A 487 19.90 -48.01 -28.08
CA ARG A 487 19.86 -49.45 -28.20
C ARG A 487 18.86 -49.96 -29.23
N GLY A 488 17.69 -49.31 -29.31
CA GLY A 488 16.67 -49.56 -30.32
C GLY A 488 17.19 -49.29 -31.73
N TYR A 489 17.91 -48.20 -31.93
CA TYR A 489 18.57 -47.82 -33.18
C TYR A 489 19.63 -48.87 -33.56
N GLU A 490 20.57 -49.18 -32.65
CA GLU A 490 21.62 -50.20 -32.86
C GLU A 490 21.05 -51.58 -33.22
N ALA A 491 20.00 -52.02 -32.51
CA ALA A 491 19.34 -53.32 -32.79
C ALA A 491 18.73 -53.37 -34.18
N ASN A 492 18.04 -52.30 -34.62
CA ASN A 492 17.48 -52.20 -35.95
C ASN A 492 18.60 -52.13 -37.03
N ALA A 493 19.68 -51.37 -36.78
CA ALA A 493 20.84 -51.31 -37.68
C ALA A 493 21.49 -52.71 -37.86
N LYS A 494 21.64 -53.45 -36.75
CA LYS A 494 22.15 -54.82 -36.76
C LYS A 494 21.25 -55.76 -37.55
N THR A 495 19.94 -55.58 -37.45
CA THR A 495 18.97 -56.36 -38.21
C THR A 495 19.10 -56.12 -39.71
N VAL A 496 19.28 -54.87 -40.14
CA VAL A 496 19.50 -54.50 -41.53
C VAL A 496 20.78 -55.16 -42.07
N THR A 497 21.90 -55.10 -41.33
CA THR A 497 23.16 -55.73 -41.76
C THR A 497 23.04 -57.25 -41.81
N THR A 498 22.32 -57.87 -40.89
CA THR A 498 22.07 -59.32 -40.90
C THR A 498 21.21 -59.72 -42.13
N PHE A 499 20.17 -58.96 -42.45
CA PHE A 499 19.36 -59.18 -43.65
C PHE A 499 20.16 -59.04 -44.94
N ASP A 500 21.08 -58.03 -45.00
CA ASP A 500 21.99 -57.88 -46.14
C ASP A 500 22.91 -59.11 -46.31
N GLN A 501 23.52 -59.61 -45.22
CA GLN A 501 24.34 -60.81 -45.22
C GLN A 501 23.56 -62.06 -45.68
N VAL A 502 22.32 -62.26 -45.15
CA VAL A 502 21.45 -63.37 -45.57
C VAL A 502 21.09 -63.28 -47.05
N THR A 503 20.84 -62.04 -47.56
CA THR A 503 20.50 -61.86 -48.95
C THR A 503 21.73 -62.09 -49.86
N GLN A 504 22.92 -61.65 -49.47
CA GLN A 504 24.16 -61.97 -50.17
C GLN A 504 24.46 -63.48 -50.19
N THR A 505 24.27 -64.18 -49.03
CA THR A 505 24.46 -65.60 -48.96
C THR A 505 23.47 -66.35 -49.88
N ALA A 506 22.20 -65.91 -49.92
CA ALA A 506 21.17 -66.49 -50.78
C ALA A 506 21.46 -66.27 -52.25
N ILE A 507 22.06 -65.12 -52.63
CA ILE A 507 22.51 -64.84 -54.00
C ILE A 507 23.67 -65.76 -54.38
N ASN A 508 24.65 -65.91 -53.47
CA ASN A 508 25.83 -66.77 -53.70
C ASN A 508 25.48 -68.27 -53.77
N LEU A 509 24.40 -68.73 -53.13
CA LEU A 509 23.89 -70.08 -53.25
C LEU A 509 23.23 -70.41 -54.60
N LYS A 510 22.92 -69.38 -55.40
CA LYS A 510 22.24 -69.49 -56.67
C LYS A 510 23.24 -69.50 -57.86
N GLN A 511 24.53 -69.28 -57.56
CA GLN A 511 25.65 -69.47 -58.55
C GLN A 511 26.22 -70.90 -58.41
#